data_e7984b1b993e402b70f40228c55f95f6
#
_entry.id   e7984b1b993e402b70f40228c55f95f6
#
_cell.length_a   1.000
_cell.length_b   1.000
_cell.length_c   1.000
_cell.angle_alpha   90.00
_cell.angle_beta   90.00
_cell.angle_gamma   90.00
#
_symmetry.space_group_name_H-M   'P 1'
#
loop_
_entity.id
_entity.type
_entity.pdbx_description
1 polymer ?
#
loop_
_entity_poly.entity_id
_entity_poly.type
_entity_poly.pdbx_seq_one_letter_code
_entity_poly.pdbx_strand_id
1 'polypeptide(L)'
;MDEKKKGLTYAEAGVDIDAGEREVELIKKSVQATYTRGVLGDLGGFGGLFRLKDELSEDPILVSGTDGVGTKLRLAIEMGIHHTIGQDCVAMSVNDVLVQGARPLFFLDYIATGKLDPELMAEIVKGVADACIESGCALLGGETAEMAGFYASGDYDVAGFAVGIVDRKNLITGEKITAGDVILGLPSTGIHSNGYSLVRRIISDNHLNLKETYEGFDKPLGEVVLTPTKLYPKLVLPVLKGADVKGLVHITGGGFYDNIPRVLPEGTRAVLDADKWPLLPIFSFIKAQGGVEPLEMYRTFNCGLGMLLILSRGEAEKAKKILKNIGEAVYEVGTISEGNRDVIVTGGLFHE
;
A
#
# COMPACT_ATOMS: atom_id res chain seq x y z
N MET A 1 -13.30 61.03 6.88
CA MET A 1 -13.00 60.12 5.75
C MET A 1 -13.22 58.70 6.30
N ASP A 2 -14.32 58.08 5.96
CA ASP A 2 -14.56 56.70 6.33
C ASP A 2 -13.61 55.81 5.50
N GLU A 3 -12.60 55.23 6.12
CA GLU A 3 -11.86 54.11 5.51
C GLU A 3 -12.88 53.00 5.25
N LYS A 4 -13.27 52.80 4.00
CA LYS A 4 -14.03 51.64 3.59
C LYS A 4 -13.22 50.41 4.04
N LYS A 5 -13.70 49.69 5.05
CA LYS A 5 -13.20 48.37 5.40
C LYS A 5 -13.11 47.54 4.12
N LYS A 6 -11.90 47.17 3.70
CA LYS A 6 -11.69 46.24 2.59
C LYS A 6 -12.45 44.94 2.93
N GLY A 7 -13.30 44.49 2.03
CA GLY A 7 -14.05 43.23 2.27
C GLY A 7 -13.07 42.07 2.40
N LEU A 8 -13.36 41.12 3.27
CA LEU A 8 -12.60 39.87 3.40
C LEU A 8 -12.70 39.06 2.10
N THR A 9 -11.58 38.46 1.69
CA THR A 9 -11.53 37.55 0.56
C THR A 9 -11.38 36.10 1.04
N TYR A 10 -11.66 35.12 0.18
CA TYR A 10 -11.54 33.70 0.51
C TYR A 10 -10.05 33.34 0.73
N ALA A 11 -9.13 33.93 -0.05
CA ALA A 11 -7.69 33.78 0.15
C ALA A 11 -7.23 34.34 1.53
N GLU A 12 -7.77 35.46 1.98
CA GLU A 12 -7.50 36.00 3.34
C GLU A 12 -8.07 35.11 4.44
N ALA A 13 -9.10 34.28 4.13
CA ALA A 13 -9.65 33.28 5.03
C ALA A 13 -8.87 31.95 4.99
N GLY A 14 -7.83 31.84 4.14
CA GLY A 14 -6.92 30.70 4.09
C GLY A 14 -7.21 29.67 2.99
N VAL A 15 -8.02 30.01 1.96
CA VAL A 15 -8.27 29.14 0.80
C VAL A 15 -7.94 29.89 -0.48
N ASP A 16 -6.94 29.39 -1.21
CA ASP A 16 -6.42 30.02 -2.44
C ASP A 16 -6.90 29.27 -3.70
N ILE A 17 -7.93 29.83 -4.36
CA ILE A 17 -8.52 29.23 -5.57
C ILE A 17 -7.50 29.18 -6.72
N ASP A 18 -6.68 30.22 -6.90
CA ASP A 18 -5.70 30.29 -7.99
C ASP A 18 -4.61 29.22 -7.81
N ALA A 19 -4.22 28.94 -6.56
CA ALA A 19 -3.32 27.82 -6.23
C ALA A 19 -3.94 26.46 -6.58
N GLY A 20 -5.23 26.26 -6.31
CA GLY A 20 -5.95 25.05 -6.71
C GLY A 20 -6.02 24.86 -8.23
N GLU A 21 -6.32 25.92 -8.98
CA GLU A 21 -6.32 25.86 -10.45
C GLU A 21 -4.92 25.51 -11.00
N ARG A 22 -3.89 26.09 -10.42
CA ARG A 22 -2.51 25.80 -10.79
C ARG A 22 -2.12 24.35 -10.51
N GLU A 23 -2.51 23.79 -9.37
CA GLU A 23 -2.30 22.37 -9.04
C GLU A 23 -2.92 21.48 -10.12
N VAL A 24 -4.19 21.71 -10.48
CA VAL A 24 -4.88 20.93 -11.53
C VAL A 24 -4.12 20.97 -12.86
N GLU A 25 -3.57 22.12 -13.26
CA GLU A 25 -2.74 22.23 -14.45
C GLU A 25 -1.45 21.38 -14.35
N LEU A 26 -0.79 21.41 -13.19
CA LEU A 26 0.46 20.66 -12.97
C LEU A 26 0.26 19.15 -13.00
N ILE A 27 -0.83 18.66 -12.42
CA ILE A 27 -1.10 17.21 -12.33
C ILE A 27 -1.70 16.62 -13.62
N LYS A 28 -2.32 17.42 -14.47
CA LYS A 28 -3.11 16.97 -15.63
C LYS A 28 -2.38 15.95 -16.50
N LYS A 29 -1.13 16.21 -16.87
CA LYS A 29 -0.34 15.32 -17.71
C LYS A 29 -0.07 13.97 -17.04
N SER A 30 0.22 13.96 -15.76
CA SER A 30 0.48 12.73 -15.00
C SER A 30 -0.80 11.90 -14.86
N VAL A 31 -1.93 12.55 -14.58
CA VAL A 31 -3.23 11.88 -14.50
C VAL A 31 -3.63 11.27 -15.84
N GLN A 32 -3.53 12.03 -16.94
CA GLN A 32 -3.86 11.53 -18.28
C GLN A 32 -2.98 10.34 -18.73
N ALA A 33 -1.73 10.29 -18.29
CA ALA A 33 -0.84 9.15 -18.58
C ALA A 33 -1.31 7.82 -17.96
N THR A 34 -2.19 7.87 -16.95
CA THR A 34 -2.79 6.67 -16.31
C THR A 34 -4.01 6.13 -17.07
N TYR A 35 -4.58 6.89 -18.01
CA TYR A 35 -5.87 6.59 -18.59
C TYR A 35 -5.86 5.25 -19.35
N THR A 36 -6.85 4.42 -19.01
CA THR A 36 -7.13 3.15 -19.65
C THR A 36 -8.32 3.30 -20.61
N ARG A 37 -8.66 2.23 -21.35
CA ARG A 37 -9.80 2.24 -22.29
C ARG A 37 -11.16 2.55 -21.65
N GLY A 38 -11.27 2.32 -20.32
CA GLY A 38 -12.49 2.57 -19.57
C GLY A 38 -12.74 4.04 -19.28
N VAL A 39 -11.72 4.88 -19.25
CA VAL A 39 -11.86 6.30 -18.88
C VAL A 39 -12.62 7.05 -19.96
N LEU A 40 -13.65 7.80 -19.54
CA LEU A 40 -14.45 8.67 -20.39
C LEU A 40 -14.34 10.11 -19.87
N GLY A 41 -13.94 11.03 -20.74
CA GLY A 41 -13.75 12.45 -20.39
C GLY A 41 -12.32 12.76 -19.95
N ASP A 42 -12.18 13.90 -19.28
CA ASP A 42 -10.89 14.45 -18.81
C ASP A 42 -11.02 14.95 -17.36
N LEU A 43 -9.89 15.29 -16.74
CA LEU A 43 -9.84 15.89 -15.42
C LEU A 43 -10.59 17.24 -15.38
N GLY A 44 -11.26 17.54 -14.26
CA GLY A 44 -11.98 18.82 -14.03
C GLY A 44 -13.50 18.75 -14.15
N GLY A 45 -14.09 17.56 -14.38
CA GLY A 45 -15.53 17.34 -14.27
C GLY A 45 -15.97 17.13 -12.81
N PHE A 46 -17.29 17.12 -12.54
CA PHE A 46 -17.82 16.81 -11.20
C PHE A 46 -17.56 15.38 -10.72
N GLY A 47 -17.20 14.47 -11.61
CA GLY A 47 -16.88 13.08 -11.28
C GLY A 47 -16.18 12.38 -12.43
N GLY A 48 -15.36 11.41 -12.08
CA GLY A 48 -14.69 10.53 -13.04
C GLY A 48 -15.66 9.52 -13.65
N LEU A 49 -15.60 9.36 -14.96
CA LEU A 49 -16.47 8.44 -15.71
C LEU A 49 -15.66 7.24 -16.19
N PHE A 50 -16.10 6.03 -15.83
CA PHE A 50 -15.44 4.79 -16.22
C PHE A 50 -16.44 3.84 -16.89
N ARG A 51 -16.14 3.44 -18.14
CA ARG A 51 -16.97 2.53 -18.92
C ARG A 51 -16.60 1.08 -18.63
N LEU A 52 -17.55 0.29 -18.13
CA LEU A 52 -17.34 -1.11 -17.78
C LEU A 52 -17.53 -2.09 -18.96
N LYS A 53 -18.04 -1.67 -20.12
CA LYS A 53 -18.43 -2.59 -21.20
C LYS A 53 -17.34 -3.59 -21.61
N ASP A 54 -16.09 -3.14 -21.67
CA ASP A 54 -14.95 -3.96 -22.09
C ASP A 54 -14.31 -4.73 -20.93
N GLU A 55 -14.81 -4.51 -19.71
CA GLU A 55 -14.34 -5.12 -18.46
C GLU A 55 -15.29 -6.19 -17.92
N LEU A 56 -16.52 -6.26 -18.47
CA LEU A 56 -17.54 -7.18 -17.97
C LEU A 56 -17.22 -8.62 -18.35
N SER A 57 -17.38 -9.50 -17.38
CA SER A 57 -17.42 -10.95 -17.51
C SER A 57 -18.87 -11.46 -17.41
N GLU A 58 -19.04 -12.76 -17.21
CA GLU A 58 -20.37 -13.38 -17.09
C GLU A 58 -21.10 -12.95 -15.81
N ASP A 59 -20.38 -12.90 -14.68
CA ASP A 59 -20.91 -12.45 -13.37
C ASP A 59 -19.90 -11.54 -12.67
N PRO A 60 -19.83 -10.25 -13.08
CA PRO A 60 -18.82 -9.31 -12.60
C PRO A 60 -19.14 -8.81 -11.20
N ILE A 61 -18.13 -8.83 -10.32
CA ILE A 61 -18.17 -8.27 -8.97
C ILE A 61 -17.19 -7.09 -8.92
N LEU A 62 -17.65 -5.94 -8.45
CA LEU A 62 -16.77 -4.83 -8.09
C LEU A 62 -16.25 -5.03 -6.68
N VAL A 63 -14.95 -4.83 -6.52
CA VAL A 63 -14.25 -4.84 -5.23
C VAL A 63 -13.68 -3.46 -4.99
N SER A 64 -13.90 -2.90 -3.81
CA SER A 64 -13.38 -1.58 -3.46
C SER A 64 -12.66 -1.63 -2.11
N GLY A 65 -11.65 -0.78 -1.99
CA GLY A 65 -10.89 -0.57 -0.76
C GLY A 65 -10.50 0.89 -0.64
N THR A 66 -10.39 1.37 0.59
CA THR A 66 -9.88 2.70 0.91
C THR A 66 -8.89 2.61 2.05
N ASP A 67 -7.80 3.33 1.95
CA ASP A 67 -6.77 3.40 2.99
C ASP A 67 -6.03 4.73 2.90
N GLY A 68 -5.39 5.10 4.01
CA GLY A 68 -4.49 6.25 4.08
C GLY A 68 -3.03 5.79 4.20
N VAL A 69 -2.11 6.76 4.11
CA VAL A 69 -0.68 6.49 4.31
C VAL A 69 -0.32 6.41 5.79
N GLY A 70 -1.03 7.14 6.62
CA GLY A 70 -0.81 7.16 8.05
C GLY A 70 0.43 7.95 8.47
N THR A 71 0.99 7.62 9.64
CA THR A 71 2.02 8.46 10.29
C THR A 71 3.40 8.42 9.62
N LYS A 72 3.60 7.63 8.56
CA LYS A 72 4.75 7.72 7.64
C LYS A 72 4.89 9.12 7.03
N LEU A 73 3.75 9.80 6.79
CA LEU A 73 3.69 11.17 6.30
C LEU A 73 4.58 12.13 7.09
N ARG A 74 4.65 11.97 8.41
CA ARG A 74 5.47 12.85 9.25
C ARG A 74 6.95 12.77 8.91
N LEU A 75 7.45 11.57 8.60
CA LEU A 75 8.84 11.38 8.17
C LEU A 75 9.07 11.94 6.75
N ALA A 76 8.09 11.81 5.86
CA ALA A 76 8.15 12.39 4.53
C ALA A 76 8.24 13.93 4.58
N ILE A 77 7.43 14.56 5.42
CA ILE A 77 7.45 16.02 5.65
C ILE A 77 8.81 16.44 6.23
N GLU A 78 9.31 15.74 7.24
CA GLU A 78 10.60 16.04 7.88
C GLU A 78 11.80 15.91 6.91
N MET A 79 11.73 14.92 6.02
CA MET A 79 12.78 14.66 5.01
C MET A 79 12.63 15.50 3.74
N GLY A 80 11.46 16.10 3.49
CA GLY A 80 11.14 16.75 2.23
C GLY A 80 11.10 15.78 1.05
N ILE A 81 10.63 14.53 1.27
CA ILE A 81 10.49 13.47 0.25
C ILE A 81 9.02 13.10 0.15
N HIS A 82 8.34 13.52 -0.91
CA HIS A 82 6.89 13.46 -1.00
C HIS A 82 6.38 12.51 -2.08
N HIS A 83 7.10 12.31 -3.19
CA HIS A 83 6.66 11.46 -4.30
C HIS A 83 6.44 9.98 -3.91
N THR A 84 7.22 9.44 -2.97
CA THR A 84 7.06 8.05 -2.51
C THR A 84 5.74 7.80 -1.81
N ILE A 85 5.17 8.84 -1.19
CA ILE A 85 3.90 8.79 -0.45
C ILE A 85 2.72 8.48 -1.38
N GLY A 86 2.73 9.01 -2.61
CA GLY A 86 1.72 8.68 -3.61
C GLY A 86 1.67 7.18 -3.93
N GLN A 87 2.84 6.53 -4.04
CA GLN A 87 2.90 5.08 -4.22
C GLN A 87 2.38 4.32 -2.99
N ASP A 88 2.71 4.75 -1.78
CA ASP A 88 2.19 4.14 -0.56
C ASP A 88 0.65 4.18 -0.55
N CYS A 89 0.05 5.34 -0.86
CA CYS A 89 -1.38 5.53 -0.90
C CYS A 89 -2.07 4.55 -1.87
N VAL A 90 -1.54 4.43 -3.10
CA VAL A 90 -2.08 3.50 -4.11
C VAL A 90 -1.89 2.05 -3.66
N ALA A 91 -0.69 1.69 -3.21
CA ALA A 91 -0.35 0.31 -2.88
C ALA A 91 -1.21 -0.25 -1.75
N MET A 92 -1.50 0.53 -0.71
CA MET A 92 -2.32 0.10 0.41
C MET A 92 -3.71 -0.31 -0.05
N SER A 93 -4.38 0.51 -0.86
CA SER A 93 -5.74 0.23 -1.35
C SER A 93 -5.77 -0.81 -2.48
N VAL A 94 -4.82 -0.74 -3.44
CA VAL A 94 -4.80 -1.61 -4.62
C VAL A 94 -4.44 -3.05 -4.26
N ASN A 95 -3.50 -3.25 -3.32
CA ASN A 95 -3.14 -4.59 -2.86
C ASN A 95 -4.29 -5.26 -2.10
N ASP A 96 -5.10 -4.49 -1.36
CA ASP A 96 -6.30 -5.01 -0.67
C ASP A 96 -7.42 -5.42 -1.65
N VAL A 97 -7.59 -4.67 -2.74
CA VAL A 97 -8.47 -5.07 -3.84
C VAL A 97 -7.96 -6.35 -4.52
N LEU A 98 -6.65 -6.45 -4.72
CA LEU A 98 -5.99 -7.59 -5.37
C LEU A 98 -6.16 -8.90 -4.60
N VAL A 99 -6.14 -8.89 -3.25
CA VAL A 99 -6.26 -10.12 -2.45
C VAL A 99 -7.63 -10.79 -2.57
N GLN A 100 -8.64 -10.11 -3.08
CA GLN A 100 -9.93 -10.70 -3.46
C GLN A 100 -9.91 -11.33 -4.87
N GLY A 101 -8.76 -11.34 -5.56
CA GLY A 101 -8.63 -11.80 -6.95
C GLY A 101 -9.03 -10.73 -7.98
N ALA A 102 -9.34 -9.52 -7.54
CA ALA A 102 -9.80 -8.45 -8.39
C ALA A 102 -8.64 -7.71 -9.08
N ARG A 103 -8.82 -7.41 -10.37
CA ARG A 103 -7.92 -6.53 -11.12
C ARG A 103 -8.33 -5.08 -10.87
N PRO A 104 -7.40 -4.20 -10.48
CA PRO A 104 -7.67 -2.76 -10.33
C PRO A 104 -8.18 -2.14 -11.65
N LEU A 105 -9.18 -1.26 -11.55
CA LEU A 105 -9.76 -0.51 -12.65
C LEU A 105 -9.38 0.96 -12.59
N PHE A 106 -9.68 1.57 -11.46
CA PHE A 106 -9.40 2.98 -11.24
C PHE A 106 -9.15 3.28 -9.75
N PHE A 107 -8.56 4.43 -9.53
CA PHE A 107 -8.19 4.97 -8.24
C PHE A 107 -8.67 6.41 -8.12
N LEU A 108 -9.00 6.83 -6.92
CA LEU A 108 -9.28 8.22 -6.54
C LEU A 108 -8.42 8.54 -5.32
N ASP A 109 -7.90 9.77 -5.25
CA ASP A 109 -7.19 10.26 -4.09
C ASP A 109 -7.94 11.39 -3.37
N TYR A 110 -7.65 11.56 -2.10
CA TYR A 110 -8.04 12.71 -1.30
C TYR A 110 -6.81 13.22 -0.56
N ILE A 111 -6.47 14.48 -0.79
CA ILE A 111 -5.37 15.16 -0.12
C ILE A 111 -5.93 16.33 0.68
N ALA A 112 -5.65 16.35 2.00
CA ALA A 112 -5.97 17.47 2.86
C ALA A 112 -4.68 18.15 3.33
N THR A 113 -4.63 19.48 3.26
CA THR A 113 -3.43 20.25 3.65
C THR A 113 -3.80 21.51 4.42
N GLY A 114 -2.88 22.00 5.26
CA GLY A 114 -3.10 23.24 6.02
C GLY A 114 -2.98 24.49 5.15
N LYS A 115 -2.08 24.44 4.15
CA LYS A 115 -1.90 25.46 3.12
C LYS A 115 -1.50 24.77 1.84
N LEU A 116 -2.19 25.10 0.76
CA LEU A 116 -1.94 24.53 -0.55
C LEU A 116 -0.60 25.03 -1.13
N ASP A 117 0.29 24.10 -1.42
CA ASP A 117 1.49 24.28 -2.21
C ASP A 117 1.33 23.43 -3.49
N PRO A 118 1.03 24.05 -4.63
CA PRO A 118 0.73 23.31 -5.86
C PRO A 118 1.86 22.41 -6.34
N GLU A 119 3.10 22.79 -6.15
CA GLU A 119 4.27 22.01 -6.56
C GLU A 119 4.43 20.75 -5.70
N LEU A 120 4.25 20.89 -4.38
CA LEU A 120 4.29 19.76 -3.45
C LEU A 120 3.15 18.78 -3.72
N MET A 121 1.93 19.30 -3.91
CA MET A 121 0.77 18.44 -4.23
C MET A 121 0.99 17.72 -5.56
N ALA A 122 1.50 18.40 -6.57
CA ALA A 122 1.82 17.80 -7.86
C ALA A 122 2.89 16.69 -7.75
N GLU A 123 3.86 16.81 -6.85
CA GLU A 123 4.84 15.74 -6.57
C GLU A 123 4.16 14.49 -5.97
N ILE A 124 3.25 14.67 -5.01
CA ILE A 124 2.49 13.57 -4.40
C ILE A 124 1.61 12.90 -5.45
N VAL A 125 0.82 13.68 -6.21
CA VAL A 125 -0.09 13.16 -7.25
C VAL A 125 0.69 12.48 -8.37
N LYS A 126 1.90 12.95 -8.69
CA LYS A 126 2.78 12.26 -9.61
C LYS A 126 3.13 10.85 -9.10
N GLY A 127 3.45 10.71 -7.82
CA GLY A 127 3.68 9.40 -7.19
C GLY A 127 2.44 8.50 -7.26
N VAL A 128 1.24 9.06 -7.04
CA VAL A 128 -0.04 8.35 -7.22
C VAL A 128 -0.20 7.88 -8.67
N ALA A 129 0.04 8.75 -9.64
CA ALA A 129 -0.10 8.44 -11.06
C ALA A 129 0.89 7.34 -11.51
N ASP A 130 2.16 7.45 -11.12
CA ASP A 130 3.18 6.46 -11.44
C ASP A 130 2.79 5.07 -10.87
N ALA A 131 2.28 5.02 -9.65
CA ALA A 131 1.81 3.79 -9.02
C ALA A 131 0.52 3.23 -9.67
N CYS A 132 -0.39 4.09 -10.13
CA CYS A 132 -1.56 3.68 -10.90
C CYS A 132 -1.15 3.05 -12.24
N ILE A 133 -0.19 3.63 -12.97
CA ILE A 133 0.38 3.06 -14.20
C ILE A 133 1.00 1.69 -13.90
N GLU A 134 1.78 1.58 -12.84
CA GLU A 134 2.37 0.30 -12.44
C GLU A 134 1.31 -0.73 -12.05
N SER A 135 0.25 -0.32 -11.39
CA SER A 135 -0.87 -1.22 -11.00
C SER A 135 -1.82 -1.56 -12.15
N GLY A 136 -1.72 -0.85 -13.28
CA GLY A 136 -2.59 -1.02 -14.45
C GLY A 136 -4.00 -0.47 -14.24
N CYS A 137 -4.18 0.54 -13.39
CA CYS A 137 -5.44 1.25 -13.16
C CYS A 137 -5.32 2.73 -13.53
N ALA A 138 -6.46 3.40 -13.73
CA ALA A 138 -6.51 4.82 -14.04
C ALA A 138 -6.64 5.64 -12.74
N LEU A 139 -5.88 6.72 -12.60
CA LEU A 139 -6.20 7.80 -11.66
C LEU A 139 -7.36 8.58 -12.27
N LEU A 140 -8.57 8.32 -11.79
CA LEU A 140 -9.80 8.79 -12.44
C LEU A 140 -10.21 10.20 -11.99
N GLY A 141 -9.70 10.64 -10.86
CA GLY A 141 -9.93 11.93 -10.23
C GLY A 141 -9.51 11.90 -8.77
N GLY A 142 -9.79 12.97 -8.07
CA GLY A 142 -9.47 13.13 -6.66
C GLY A 142 -9.96 14.46 -6.14
N GLU A 143 -9.53 14.81 -4.94
CA GLU A 143 -9.84 16.09 -4.28
C GLU A 143 -8.60 16.55 -3.53
N THR A 144 -8.25 17.83 -3.67
CA THR A 144 -7.30 18.51 -2.78
C THR A 144 -8.02 19.58 -1.97
N ALA A 145 -8.06 19.40 -0.65
CA ALA A 145 -8.76 20.30 0.27
C ALA A 145 -7.75 21.14 1.07
N GLU A 146 -7.83 22.46 0.91
CA GLU A 146 -7.10 23.40 1.76
C GLU A 146 -7.91 23.64 3.05
N MET A 147 -7.39 23.14 4.17
CA MET A 147 -8.07 23.13 5.47
C MET A 147 -7.34 24.03 6.47
N ALA A 148 -7.40 25.34 6.21
CA ALA A 148 -6.74 26.36 7.03
C ALA A 148 -7.21 26.28 8.50
N GLY A 149 -6.24 26.24 9.42
CA GLY A 149 -6.51 26.16 10.86
C GLY A 149 -6.85 24.76 11.38
N PHE A 150 -7.03 23.77 10.50
CA PHE A 150 -7.18 22.35 10.87
C PHE A 150 -5.84 21.61 10.82
N TYR A 151 -5.11 21.73 9.71
CA TYR A 151 -3.73 21.29 9.59
C TYR A 151 -2.76 22.47 9.75
N ALA A 152 -1.56 22.21 10.27
CA ALA A 152 -0.50 23.22 10.26
C ALA A 152 0.01 23.47 8.82
N SER A 153 0.59 24.64 8.57
CA SER A 153 1.22 24.92 7.28
C SER A 153 2.34 23.91 7.02
N GLY A 154 2.33 23.27 5.85
CA GLY A 154 3.27 22.22 5.46
C GLY A 154 2.86 20.80 5.90
N ASP A 155 1.84 20.66 6.76
CA ASP A 155 1.26 19.35 7.09
C ASP A 155 0.18 18.99 6.05
N TYR A 156 0.09 17.70 5.73
CA TYR A 156 -0.92 17.15 4.84
C TYR A 156 -1.29 15.71 5.23
N ASP A 157 -2.45 15.27 4.78
CA ASP A 157 -2.89 13.87 4.85
C ASP A 157 -3.28 13.39 3.46
N VAL A 158 -3.06 12.10 3.19
CA VAL A 158 -3.34 11.47 1.89
C VAL A 158 -4.06 10.16 2.11
N ALA A 159 -5.20 10.02 1.46
CA ALA A 159 -5.98 8.79 1.43
C ALA A 159 -6.36 8.44 -0.01
N GLY A 160 -6.62 7.17 -0.27
CA GLY A 160 -6.98 6.66 -1.57
C GLY A 160 -8.19 5.74 -1.54
N PHE A 161 -8.83 5.62 -2.68
CA PHE A 161 -9.94 4.73 -2.92
C PHE A 161 -9.74 3.99 -4.23
N ALA A 162 -9.58 2.66 -4.15
CA ALA A 162 -9.41 1.79 -5.31
C ALA A 162 -10.69 1.03 -5.63
N VAL A 163 -10.96 0.84 -6.92
CA VAL A 163 -12.01 -0.05 -7.41
C VAL A 163 -11.40 -1.02 -8.40
N GLY A 164 -11.69 -2.30 -8.19
CA GLY A 164 -11.31 -3.38 -9.08
C GLY A 164 -12.50 -4.23 -9.48
N ILE A 165 -12.26 -5.20 -10.36
CA ILE A 165 -13.28 -6.12 -10.88
C ILE A 165 -12.76 -7.55 -10.88
N VAL A 166 -13.64 -8.48 -10.55
CA VAL A 166 -13.39 -9.92 -10.62
C VAL A 166 -14.66 -10.63 -11.09
N ASP A 167 -14.53 -11.72 -11.84
CA ASP A 167 -15.65 -12.62 -12.09
C ASP A 167 -15.93 -13.46 -10.83
N ARG A 168 -17.21 -13.68 -10.46
CA ARG A 168 -17.59 -14.45 -9.26
C ARG A 168 -16.87 -15.79 -9.14
N LYS A 169 -16.67 -16.50 -10.23
CA LYS A 169 -15.96 -17.80 -10.23
C LYS A 169 -14.48 -17.71 -9.85
N ASN A 170 -13.88 -16.52 -9.97
CA ASN A 170 -12.47 -16.23 -9.68
C ASN A 170 -12.30 -15.46 -8.36
N LEU A 171 -13.40 -15.19 -7.63
CA LEU A 171 -13.33 -14.50 -6.36
C LEU A 171 -12.57 -15.35 -5.34
N ILE A 172 -11.59 -14.74 -4.68
CA ILE A 172 -10.75 -15.39 -3.66
C ILE A 172 -11.29 -15.04 -2.28
N THR A 173 -11.85 -16.04 -1.59
CA THR A 173 -12.43 -15.87 -0.24
C THR A 173 -11.68 -16.62 0.84
N GLY A 174 -10.77 -17.52 0.45
CA GLY A 174 -10.09 -18.42 1.37
C GLY A 174 -10.84 -19.72 1.68
N GLU A 175 -12.14 -19.83 1.34
CA GLU A 175 -12.98 -21.00 1.68
C GLU A 175 -12.43 -22.34 1.18
N LYS A 176 -11.61 -22.33 0.11
CA LYS A 176 -11.00 -23.55 -0.45
C LYS A 176 -9.69 -23.95 0.23
N ILE A 177 -9.21 -23.17 1.18
CA ILE A 177 -7.96 -23.49 1.92
C ILE A 177 -8.18 -24.72 2.78
N THR A 178 -7.22 -25.66 2.73
CA THR A 178 -7.26 -26.91 3.47
C THR A 178 -5.90 -27.24 4.07
N ALA A 179 -5.88 -28.09 5.09
CA ALA A 179 -4.64 -28.64 5.63
C ALA A 179 -3.80 -29.30 4.53
N GLY A 180 -2.50 -29.07 4.53
CA GLY A 180 -1.55 -29.50 3.50
C GLY A 180 -1.30 -28.50 2.38
N ASP A 181 -2.07 -27.40 2.31
CA ASP A 181 -1.76 -26.31 1.40
C ASP A 181 -0.46 -25.60 1.77
N VAL A 182 0.21 -25.07 0.77
CA VAL A 182 1.50 -24.38 0.88
C VAL A 182 1.27 -22.87 0.95
N ILE A 183 2.07 -22.19 1.76
CA ILE A 183 2.12 -20.74 1.85
C ILE A 183 3.37 -20.25 1.13
N LEU A 184 3.18 -19.47 0.05
CA LEU A 184 4.25 -18.76 -0.63
C LEU A 184 4.26 -17.31 -0.17
N GLY A 185 5.45 -16.75 0.10
CA GLY A 185 5.65 -15.37 0.47
C GLY A 185 6.35 -14.58 -0.64
N LEU A 186 5.82 -13.40 -0.95
CA LEU A 186 6.48 -12.42 -1.81
C LEU A 186 7.16 -11.36 -0.95
N PRO A 187 8.42 -10.99 -1.28
CA PRO A 187 9.17 -10.02 -0.49
C PRO A 187 8.50 -8.65 -0.46
N SER A 188 8.62 -7.98 0.68
CA SER A 188 8.37 -6.55 0.81
C SER A 188 9.59 -5.74 0.35
N THR A 189 9.41 -4.44 0.16
CA THR A 189 10.49 -3.48 -0.13
C THR A 189 11.07 -2.85 1.14
N GLY A 190 10.42 -3.07 2.29
CA GLY A 190 10.76 -2.48 3.56
C GLY A 190 9.57 -2.56 4.52
N ILE A 191 9.42 -1.54 5.34
CA ILE A 191 8.35 -1.46 6.35
C ILE A 191 6.96 -1.36 5.70
N HIS A 192 6.89 -0.87 4.46
CA HIS A 192 5.67 -0.45 3.76
C HIS A 192 5.06 0.80 4.40
N SER A 193 3.77 0.76 4.82
CA SER A 193 3.10 1.92 5.42
C SER A 193 2.48 1.62 6.79
N ASN A 194 2.87 0.53 7.44
CA ASN A 194 2.34 0.12 8.73
C ASN A 194 3.41 0.15 9.83
N GLY A 195 2.99 0.34 11.08
CA GLY A 195 3.89 0.34 12.22
C GLY A 195 4.67 1.65 12.43
N TYR A 196 4.39 2.70 11.69
CA TYR A 196 5.15 3.95 11.71
C TYR A 196 5.03 4.74 13.02
N SER A 197 3.99 4.58 13.79
CA SER A 197 3.92 5.16 15.12
C SER A 197 5.02 4.61 16.03
N LEU A 198 5.29 3.30 15.94
CA LEU A 198 6.40 2.65 16.68
C LEU A 198 7.76 3.08 16.11
N VAL A 199 7.93 3.06 14.77
CA VAL A 199 9.18 3.50 14.13
C VAL A 199 9.54 4.92 14.51
N ARG A 200 8.61 5.86 14.45
CA ARG A 200 8.82 7.26 14.82
C ARG A 200 9.15 7.41 16.31
N ARG A 201 8.51 6.62 17.15
CA ARG A 201 8.81 6.61 18.60
C ARG A 201 10.24 6.13 18.86
N ILE A 202 10.68 5.06 18.20
CA ILE A 202 12.05 4.54 18.30
C ILE A 202 13.06 5.59 17.82
N ILE A 203 12.81 6.24 16.68
CA ILE A 203 13.67 7.30 16.15
C ILE A 203 13.81 8.45 17.17
N SER A 204 12.68 8.90 17.74
CA SER A 204 12.66 10.00 18.71
C SER A 204 13.37 9.64 20.02
N ASP A 205 13.05 8.49 20.60
CA ASP A 205 13.56 8.10 21.92
C ASP A 205 15.07 7.81 21.88
N ASN A 206 15.59 7.33 20.74
CA ASN A 206 17.02 7.08 20.55
C ASN A 206 17.77 8.24 19.87
N HIS A 207 17.10 9.37 19.62
CA HIS A 207 17.69 10.54 18.97
C HIS A 207 18.37 10.21 17.63
N LEU A 208 17.78 9.28 16.85
CA LEU A 208 18.34 8.84 15.58
C LEU A 208 18.22 9.94 14.53
N ASN A 209 19.32 10.19 13.80
CA ASN A 209 19.36 11.20 12.77
C ASN A 209 18.92 10.59 11.42
N LEU A 210 17.82 11.06 10.85
CA LEU A 210 17.29 10.58 9.58
C LEU A 210 18.25 10.79 8.40
N LYS A 211 19.19 11.72 8.49
CA LYS A 211 20.16 12.02 7.44
C LYS A 211 21.45 11.20 7.55
N GLU A 212 21.60 10.39 8.59
CA GLU A 212 22.75 9.52 8.78
C GLU A 212 22.50 8.11 8.21
N THR A 213 23.57 7.49 7.72
CA THR A 213 23.59 6.09 7.30
C THR A 213 24.09 5.25 8.46
N TYR A 214 23.27 4.31 8.90
CA TYR A 214 23.60 3.38 9.98
C TYR A 214 24.13 2.06 9.45
N GLU A 215 24.80 1.29 10.30
CA GLU A 215 25.31 -0.03 9.95
C GLU A 215 24.20 -0.93 9.36
N GLY A 216 24.51 -1.60 8.26
CA GLY A 216 23.58 -2.45 7.53
C GLY A 216 22.74 -1.73 6.46
N PHE A 217 22.87 -0.41 6.33
CA PHE A 217 22.21 0.37 5.28
C PHE A 217 23.21 0.94 4.27
N ASP A 218 22.76 1.08 3.03
CA ASP A 218 23.50 1.70 1.91
C ASP A 218 23.10 3.16 1.65
N LYS A 219 22.11 3.65 2.42
CA LYS A 219 21.54 5.02 2.28
C LYS A 219 21.10 5.55 3.65
N PRO A 220 20.83 6.87 3.76
CA PRO A 220 20.36 7.49 5.00
C PRO A 220 19.11 6.83 5.55
N LEU A 221 18.98 6.78 6.89
CA LEU A 221 17.83 6.16 7.59
C LEU A 221 16.49 6.70 7.08
N GLY A 222 16.39 8.01 6.83
CA GLY A 222 15.18 8.64 6.31
C GLY A 222 14.75 8.06 4.96
N GLU A 223 15.68 7.77 4.06
CA GLU A 223 15.39 7.14 2.76
C GLU A 223 15.03 5.65 2.92
N VAL A 224 15.65 4.95 3.89
CA VAL A 224 15.33 3.56 4.20
C VAL A 224 13.88 3.44 4.69
N VAL A 225 13.50 4.26 5.67
CA VAL A 225 12.14 4.22 6.23
C VAL A 225 11.08 4.81 5.29
N LEU A 226 11.47 5.63 4.29
CA LEU A 226 10.57 6.15 3.27
C LEU A 226 10.51 5.27 2.00
N THR A 227 11.19 4.13 2.00
CA THR A 227 11.05 3.16 0.90
C THR A 227 9.56 2.84 0.69
N PRO A 228 9.02 3.02 -0.55
CA PRO A 228 7.59 2.90 -0.77
C PRO A 228 7.09 1.46 -0.68
N THR A 229 5.82 1.33 -0.37
CA THR A 229 5.10 0.05 -0.35
C THR A 229 5.10 -0.59 -1.73
N LYS A 230 5.40 -1.89 -1.77
CA LYS A 230 5.45 -2.65 -3.02
C LYS A 230 4.06 -2.81 -3.64
N LEU A 231 4.00 -2.63 -4.95
CA LEU A 231 2.82 -2.89 -5.76
C LEU A 231 2.84 -4.34 -6.25
N TYR A 232 1.82 -5.13 -5.91
CA TYR A 232 1.75 -6.54 -6.26
C TYR A 232 0.92 -6.90 -7.51
N PRO A 233 0.11 -6.02 -8.13
CA PRO A 233 -0.74 -6.41 -9.27
C PRO A 233 0.00 -7.06 -10.42
N LYS A 234 1.13 -6.51 -10.86
CA LYS A 234 1.93 -7.08 -11.97
C LYS A 234 2.52 -8.45 -11.65
N LEU A 235 2.69 -8.77 -10.38
CA LEU A 235 3.26 -10.04 -9.91
C LEU A 235 2.16 -11.09 -9.71
N VAL A 236 1.07 -10.72 -9.10
CA VAL A 236 0.01 -11.64 -8.67
C VAL A 236 -0.99 -11.94 -9.80
N LEU A 237 -1.40 -10.95 -10.61
CA LEU A 237 -2.35 -11.18 -11.69
C LEU A 237 -1.92 -12.25 -12.70
N PRO A 238 -0.64 -12.36 -13.11
CA PRO A 238 -0.17 -13.49 -13.92
C PRO A 238 -0.29 -14.84 -13.19
N VAL A 239 -0.06 -14.88 -11.88
CA VAL A 239 -0.23 -16.10 -11.08
C VAL A 239 -1.69 -16.53 -11.05
N LEU A 240 -2.63 -15.59 -10.83
CA LEU A 240 -4.08 -15.86 -10.83
C LEU A 240 -4.59 -16.40 -12.18
N LYS A 241 -3.92 -16.08 -13.28
CA LYS A 241 -4.24 -16.62 -14.61
C LYS A 241 -3.70 -18.03 -14.86
N GLY A 242 -2.62 -18.41 -14.16
CA GLY A 242 -1.89 -19.64 -14.43
C GLY A 242 -1.91 -20.69 -13.31
N ALA A 243 -2.43 -20.35 -12.13
CA ALA A 243 -2.49 -21.24 -10.98
C ALA A 243 -3.79 -21.01 -10.18
N ASP A 244 -4.32 -22.08 -9.56
CA ASP A 244 -5.49 -22.00 -8.69
C ASP A 244 -5.06 -21.54 -7.27
N VAL A 245 -5.17 -20.23 -7.04
CA VAL A 245 -4.86 -19.60 -5.75
C VAL A 245 -6.10 -19.65 -4.86
N LYS A 246 -5.96 -20.28 -3.70
CA LYS A 246 -7.06 -20.45 -2.75
C LYS A 246 -7.21 -19.27 -1.78
N GLY A 247 -6.11 -18.58 -1.48
CA GLY A 247 -6.10 -17.44 -0.58
C GLY A 247 -4.94 -16.50 -0.90
N LEU A 248 -5.18 -15.21 -0.69
CA LEU A 248 -4.19 -14.13 -0.76
C LEU A 248 -4.26 -13.31 0.52
N VAL A 249 -3.09 -12.87 1.01
CA VAL A 249 -3.00 -12.04 2.22
C VAL A 249 -2.04 -10.89 1.98
N HIS A 250 -2.52 -9.66 2.10
CA HIS A 250 -1.67 -8.47 2.18
C HIS A 250 -1.27 -8.28 3.65
N ILE A 251 0.02 -8.27 3.94
CA ILE A 251 0.53 -8.09 5.31
C ILE A 251 0.64 -6.60 5.61
N THR A 252 -0.34 -6.11 6.36
CA THR A 252 -0.50 -4.72 6.79
C THR A 252 -0.40 -4.59 8.31
N GLY A 253 -1.03 -3.57 8.92
CA GLY A 253 -1.14 -3.44 10.37
C GLY A 253 -1.76 -4.67 11.02
N GLY A 254 -1.23 -5.10 12.15
CA GLY A 254 -1.56 -6.38 12.78
C GLY A 254 -0.67 -7.55 12.32
N GLY A 255 0.22 -7.33 11.33
CA GLY A 255 1.23 -8.28 10.89
C GLY A 255 0.65 -9.63 10.44
N PHE A 256 1.35 -10.71 10.77
CA PHE A 256 0.90 -12.07 10.42
C PHE A 256 -0.32 -12.52 11.22
N TYR A 257 -0.40 -12.13 12.50
CA TYR A 257 -1.41 -12.64 13.42
C TYR A 257 -2.82 -12.12 13.16
N ASP A 258 -2.96 -10.89 12.64
CA ASP A 258 -4.28 -10.31 12.38
C ASP A 258 -4.69 -10.40 10.90
N ASN A 259 -3.73 -10.52 9.97
CA ASN A 259 -4.06 -10.54 8.54
C ASN A 259 -4.30 -11.96 8.01
N ILE A 260 -3.47 -12.95 8.38
CA ILE A 260 -3.63 -14.32 7.85
C ILE A 260 -4.96 -14.94 8.27
N PRO A 261 -5.44 -14.82 9.53
CA PRO A 261 -6.72 -15.41 9.93
C PRO A 261 -7.94 -14.91 9.16
N ARG A 262 -7.86 -13.73 8.50
CA ARG A 262 -8.97 -13.18 7.70
C ARG A 262 -9.41 -14.10 6.56
N VAL A 263 -8.48 -14.88 6.02
CA VAL A 263 -8.74 -15.78 4.88
C VAL A 263 -8.81 -17.25 5.29
N LEU A 264 -8.46 -17.60 6.52
CA LEU A 264 -8.45 -18.99 6.98
C LEU A 264 -9.87 -19.48 7.27
N PRO A 265 -10.28 -20.66 6.76
CA PRO A 265 -11.49 -21.35 7.23
C PRO A 265 -11.35 -21.81 8.67
N GLU A 266 -12.48 -22.02 9.33
CA GLU A 266 -12.53 -22.72 10.62
C GLU A 266 -11.86 -24.10 10.51
N GLY A 267 -11.20 -24.54 11.57
CA GLY A 267 -10.49 -25.81 11.59
C GLY A 267 -9.11 -25.79 10.94
N THR A 268 -8.63 -24.64 10.47
CA THR A 268 -7.30 -24.48 9.87
C THR A 268 -6.40 -23.55 10.65
N ARG A 269 -5.10 -23.67 10.42
CA ARG A 269 -4.02 -22.86 11.01
C ARG A 269 -2.91 -22.63 10.00
N ALA A 270 -2.35 -21.44 9.96
CA ALA A 270 -1.12 -21.19 9.24
C ALA A 270 0.10 -21.44 10.13
N VAL A 271 1.05 -22.23 9.63
CA VAL A 271 2.35 -22.48 10.27
C VAL A 271 3.43 -21.90 9.36
N LEU A 272 4.08 -20.85 9.80
CA LEU A 272 5.16 -20.18 9.11
C LEU A 272 6.51 -20.57 9.73
N ASP A 273 7.53 -20.74 8.88
CA ASP A 273 8.91 -20.98 9.28
C ASP A 273 9.75 -19.75 8.89
N ALA A 274 10.09 -18.93 9.88
CA ALA A 274 10.77 -17.67 9.68
C ALA A 274 12.20 -17.78 9.14
N ASP A 275 12.79 -18.98 9.17
CA ASP A 275 14.10 -19.25 8.55
C ASP A 275 14.02 -19.39 7.02
N LYS A 276 12.82 -19.36 6.43
CA LYS A 276 12.59 -19.59 5.00
C LYS A 276 12.63 -18.35 4.14
N TRP A 277 12.74 -17.16 4.71
CA TRP A 277 12.89 -15.92 3.95
C TRP A 277 13.93 -15.00 4.58
N PRO A 278 14.59 -14.12 3.80
CA PRO A 278 15.57 -13.20 4.35
C PRO A 278 14.90 -12.06 5.12
N LEU A 279 15.45 -11.73 6.29
CA LEU A 279 15.05 -10.53 7.01
C LEU A 279 15.76 -9.31 6.40
N LEU A 280 14.98 -8.26 6.09
CA LEU A 280 15.56 -6.99 5.64
C LEU A 280 16.23 -6.28 6.83
N PRO A 281 17.39 -5.61 6.62
CA PRO A 281 18.16 -4.97 7.68
C PRO A 281 17.36 -4.01 8.57
N ILE A 282 16.36 -3.33 7.98
CA ILE A 282 15.52 -2.37 8.72
C ILE A 282 14.76 -3.02 9.88
N PHE A 283 14.33 -4.28 9.78
CA PHE A 283 13.61 -4.95 10.86
C PHE A 283 14.54 -5.34 12.02
N SER A 284 15.76 -5.79 11.71
CA SER A 284 16.79 -6.01 12.74
C SER A 284 17.15 -4.70 13.45
N PHE A 285 17.27 -3.61 12.68
CA PHE A 285 17.54 -2.29 13.22
C PHE A 285 16.43 -1.80 14.16
N ILE A 286 15.16 -1.89 13.73
CA ILE A 286 14.00 -1.51 14.56
C ILE A 286 13.97 -2.33 15.85
N LYS A 287 14.15 -3.66 15.75
CA LYS A 287 14.20 -4.55 16.92
C LYS A 287 15.29 -4.11 17.91
N ALA A 288 16.50 -3.91 17.42
CA ALA A 288 17.65 -3.58 18.24
C ALA A 288 17.52 -2.20 18.89
N GLN A 289 17.15 -1.17 18.11
CA GLN A 289 17.02 0.21 18.62
C GLN A 289 15.82 0.38 19.55
N GLY A 290 14.74 -0.36 19.31
CA GLY A 290 13.51 -0.25 20.10
C GLY A 290 13.42 -1.27 21.23
N GLY A 291 14.32 -2.25 21.31
CA GLY A 291 14.16 -3.38 22.24
C GLY A 291 12.85 -4.14 22.02
N VAL A 292 12.39 -4.19 20.75
CA VAL A 292 11.06 -4.74 20.42
C VAL A 292 11.11 -6.26 20.48
N GLU A 293 10.19 -6.86 21.24
CA GLU A 293 10.09 -8.31 21.36
C GLU A 293 9.73 -8.97 20.02
N PRO A 294 10.25 -10.17 19.71
CA PRO A 294 9.98 -10.87 18.44
C PRO A 294 8.48 -11.00 18.11
N LEU A 295 7.66 -11.32 19.09
CA LEU A 295 6.21 -11.43 18.91
C LEU A 295 5.61 -10.10 18.42
N GLU A 296 6.04 -8.98 19.02
CA GLU A 296 5.54 -7.66 18.64
C GLU A 296 6.02 -7.24 17.24
N MET A 297 7.24 -7.65 16.83
CA MET A 297 7.71 -7.47 15.47
C MET A 297 6.77 -8.13 14.45
N TYR A 298 6.37 -9.39 14.70
CA TYR A 298 5.44 -10.12 13.81
C TYR A 298 3.99 -9.62 13.89
N ARG A 299 3.59 -8.91 14.95
CA ARG A 299 2.27 -8.29 15.07
C ARG A 299 2.20 -6.91 14.43
N THR A 300 3.32 -6.20 14.39
CA THR A 300 3.35 -4.81 13.91
C THR A 300 3.78 -4.70 12.46
N PHE A 301 4.72 -5.54 12.03
CA PHE A 301 5.40 -5.40 10.75
C PHE A 301 5.22 -6.62 9.83
N ASN A 302 5.49 -6.38 8.54
CA ASN A 302 5.53 -7.45 7.53
C ASN A 302 6.78 -8.34 7.59
N CYS A 303 7.80 -7.95 8.36
CA CYS A 303 9.07 -8.67 8.57
C CYS A 303 9.71 -9.24 7.28
N GLY A 304 9.58 -8.54 6.17
CA GLY A 304 10.15 -8.91 4.87
C GLY A 304 9.18 -9.58 3.89
N LEU A 305 7.94 -9.88 4.28
CA LEU A 305 6.91 -10.48 3.43
C LEU A 305 5.69 -9.55 3.35
N GLY A 306 5.43 -8.97 2.18
CA GLY A 306 4.29 -8.07 2.02
C GLY A 306 3.02 -8.74 1.48
N MET A 307 3.17 -9.88 0.78
CA MET A 307 2.04 -10.63 0.20
C MET A 307 2.25 -12.13 0.40
N LEU A 308 1.20 -12.85 0.82
CA LEU A 308 1.20 -14.29 0.87
C LEU A 308 0.18 -14.89 -0.10
N LEU A 309 0.54 -16.03 -0.69
CA LEU A 309 -0.34 -16.83 -1.55
C LEU A 309 -0.50 -18.21 -0.93
N ILE A 310 -1.73 -18.71 -0.84
CA ILE A 310 -2.06 -20.02 -0.30
C ILE A 310 -2.60 -20.88 -1.43
N LEU A 311 -1.93 -22.00 -1.70
CA LEU A 311 -2.21 -22.88 -2.84
C LEU A 311 -1.99 -24.35 -2.48
N SER A 312 -2.59 -25.26 -3.26
CA SER A 312 -2.17 -26.66 -3.19
C SER A 312 -0.70 -26.80 -3.65
N ARG A 313 -0.01 -27.85 -3.22
CA ARG A 313 1.41 -28.06 -3.55
C ARG A 313 1.70 -28.03 -5.05
N GLY A 314 0.83 -28.64 -5.87
CA GLY A 314 1.02 -28.63 -7.33
C GLY A 314 0.85 -27.23 -7.95
N GLU A 315 -0.09 -26.45 -7.45
CA GLU A 315 -0.32 -25.08 -7.89
C GLU A 315 0.77 -24.13 -7.39
N ALA A 316 1.33 -24.36 -6.19
CA ALA A 316 2.48 -23.61 -5.69
C ALA A 316 3.70 -23.73 -6.60
N GLU A 317 3.99 -24.91 -7.18
CA GLU A 317 5.08 -25.08 -8.14
C GLU A 317 4.82 -24.29 -9.43
N LYS A 318 3.56 -24.23 -9.91
CA LYS A 318 3.22 -23.38 -11.07
C LYS A 318 3.40 -21.91 -10.75
N ALA A 319 2.93 -21.45 -9.58
CA ALA A 319 3.07 -20.08 -9.14
C ALA A 319 4.55 -19.66 -9.01
N LYS A 320 5.38 -20.49 -8.39
CA LYS A 320 6.83 -20.26 -8.31
C LYS A 320 7.48 -20.13 -9.68
N LYS A 321 7.10 -20.97 -10.65
CA LYS A 321 7.61 -20.90 -12.02
C LYS A 321 7.19 -19.60 -12.72
N ILE A 322 5.93 -19.16 -12.55
CA ILE A 322 5.43 -17.91 -13.12
C ILE A 322 6.20 -16.73 -12.55
N LEU A 323 6.32 -16.64 -11.22
CA LEU A 323 7.03 -15.56 -10.53
C LEU A 323 8.50 -15.50 -10.93
N LYS A 324 9.19 -16.66 -10.98
CA LYS A 324 10.56 -16.72 -11.44
C LYS A 324 10.74 -16.24 -12.89
N ASN A 325 9.79 -16.54 -13.78
CA ASN A 325 9.86 -16.10 -15.17
C ASN A 325 9.74 -14.60 -15.35
N ILE A 326 9.08 -13.91 -14.40
CA ILE A 326 8.99 -12.45 -14.38
C ILE A 326 10.07 -11.79 -13.51
N GLY A 327 11.04 -12.59 -13.01
CA GLY A 327 12.18 -12.10 -12.24
C GLY A 327 11.90 -11.82 -10.76
N GLU A 328 10.75 -12.29 -10.23
CA GLU A 328 10.40 -12.04 -8.83
C GLU A 328 10.86 -13.19 -7.92
N ALA A 329 11.39 -12.81 -6.75
CA ALA A 329 11.70 -13.74 -5.69
C ALA A 329 10.42 -14.26 -5.02
N VAL A 330 10.41 -15.55 -4.69
CA VAL A 330 9.29 -16.17 -3.96
C VAL A 330 9.83 -17.23 -3.01
N TYR A 331 9.30 -17.25 -1.80
CA TYR A 331 9.73 -18.14 -0.74
C TYR A 331 8.58 -19.08 -0.34
N GLU A 332 8.87 -20.35 -0.17
CA GLU A 332 7.92 -21.30 0.45
C GLU A 332 8.08 -21.17 1.97
N VAL A 333 7.21 -20.37 2.57
CA VAL A 333 7.38 -19.87 3.95
C VAL A 333 6.61 -20.67 4.99
N GLY A 334 5.72 -21.56 4.55
CA GLY A 334 4.95 -22.33 5.51
C GLY A 334 3.88 -23.20 4.86
N THR A 335 3.02 -23.76 5.71
CA THR A 335 1.91 -24.64 5.31
C THR A 335 0.67 -24.38 6.16
N ILE A 336 -0.46 -24.82 5.64
CA ILE A 336 -1.70 -24.89 6.39
C ILE A 336 -1.78 -26.24 7.11
N SER A 337 -2.14 -26.22 8.39
CA SER A 337 -2.43 -27.42 9.21
C SER A 337 -3.81 -27.33 9.84
N GLU A 338 -4.23 -28.37 10.52
CA GLU A 338 -5.40 -28.32 11.41
C GLU A 338 -5.14 -27.36 12.57
N GLY A 339 -6.16 -26.57 12.96
CA GLY A 339 -6.03 -25.57 14.02
C GLY A 339 -7.30 -24.77 14.25
N ASN A 340 -7.17 -23.64 14.93
CA ASN A 340 -8.30 -22.83 15.38
C ASN A 340 -8.33 -21.44 14.70
N ARG A 341 -8.08 -21.40 13.38
CA ARG A 341 -8.04 -20.15 12.62
C ARG A 341 -6.99 -19.17 13.17
N ASP A 342 -5.83 -19.69 13.47
CA ASP A 342 -4.72 -18.98 14.11
C ASP A 342 -3.41 -19.11 13.32
N VAL A 343 -2.36 -18.47 13.80
CA VAL A 343 -1.04 -18.43 13.18
C VAL A 343 0.02 -18.85 14.18
N ILE A 344 0.91 -19.73 13.76
CA ILE A 344 2.15 -20.02 14.47
C ILE A 344 3.31 -19.60 13.60
N VAL A 345 4.23 -18.81 14.14
CA VAL A 345 5.52 -18.49 13.54
C VAL A 345 6.60 -19.23 14.30
N THR A 346 7.33 -20.10 13.59
CA THR A 346 8.48 -20.84 14.11
C THR A 346 9.77 -20.31 13.47
N GLY A 347 10.94 -20.77 13.94
CA GLY A 347 12.22 -20.31 13.41
C GLY A 347 12.69 -18.99 14.00
N GLY A 348 13.81 -18.49 13.50
CA GLY A 348 14.62 -17.56 14.23
C GLY A 348 15.03 -16.26 13.54
N LEU A 349 14.17 -15.62 12.72
CA LEU A 349 14.51 -14.30 12.16
C LEU A 349 14.99 -13.30 13.21
N PHE A 350 14.53 -13.46 14.46
CA PHE A 350 14.84 -12.58 15.59
C PHE A 350 15.44 -13.33 16.80
N HIS A 351 15.87 -14.57 16.64
CA HIS A 351 16.63 -15.26 17.69
C HIS A 351 18.06 -14.71 17.78
N GLU A 352 18.57 -14.59 19.01
CA GLU A 352 19.96 -14.26 19.35
C GLU A 352 20.91 -15.38 18.97
#